data_cc7d95bc2b669ba44fb5e6d1977caa59
#
_entry.id   cc7d95bc2b669ba44fb5e6d1977caa59
#
_cell.length_a   1.000
_cell.length_b   1.000
_cell.length_c   1.000
_cell.angle_alpha   90.00
_cell.angle_beta   90.00
_cell.angle_gamma   90.00
#
_symmetry.space_group_name_H-M   'P 1'
#
loop_
_entity.id
_entity.type
_entity.pdbx_description
1 polymer ?
#
loop_
_entity_poly.entity_id
_entity_poly.type
_entity_poly.pdbx_seq_one_letter_code
_entity_poly.pdbx_strand_id
1 'polypeptide(L)'
;MDFAQMKTKEIEHILQQTAASDLPAILEILQQDFRKAVQNLAQKYQRQMEKQEKERLRIAAMWQFEEKAKANGYQWIAGTDEVGRGPLAGPVVAAAVILPEDAELPEIKDSKKLTEKQREHLDGLIKQQAIAWAIAEVDEKTIDAINILEASRLAMQKSVQALQQPADFVLVDGLPNPQITLPSEAVVKGDNRSISIAAAAIIAKVYRDHLMDEYDRQYPGYGFAANKGYPTAEHIAYVTEAGPCPIHRMTFRPLSELPKK
;
A
#
# COMPACT_ATOMS: atom_id res chain seq x y z
N MET A 1 14.06 -35.38 -22.78
CA MET A 1 13.19 -36.10 -21.82
C MET A 1 11.95 -36.54 -22.58
N ASP A 2 11.56 -37.82 -22.53
CA ASP A 2 10.38 -38.31 -23.25
C ASP A 2 9.14 -38.21 -22.35
N PHE A 3 8.30 -37.21 -22.58
CA PHE A 3 7.08 -36.95 -21.81
C PHE A 3 5.91 -37.86 -22.25
N ALA A 4 6.00 -38.51 -23.42
CA ALA A 4 4.89 -39.31 -24.00
C ALA A 4 4.47 -40.49 -23.09
N GLN A 5 5.43 -41.09 -22.38
CA GLN A 5 5.22 -42.23 -21.51
C GLN A 5 4.89 -41.84 -20.04
N MET A 6 5.01 -40.58 -19.66
CA MET A 6 4.82 -40.11 -18.29
C MET A 6 3.36 -39.83 -17.97
N LYS A 7 2.94 -40.07 -16.73
CA LYS A 7 1.61 -39.63 -16.25
C LYS A 7 1.59 -38.14 -16.04
N THR A 8 0.41 -37.49 -16.21
CA THR A 8 0.24 -36.03 -16.05
C THR A 8 0.76 -35.53 -14.69
N LYS A 9 0.61 -36.31 -13.60
CA LYS A 9 1.13 -35.94 -12.27
C LYS A 9 2.65 -35.92 -12.20
N GLU A 10 3.32 -36.85 -12.91
CA GLU A 10 4.79 -36.92 -12.98
C GLU A 10 5.33 -35.71 -13.76
N ILE A 11 4.65 -35.32 -14.86
CA ILE A 11 4.97 -34.13 -15.63
C ILE A 11 4.79 -32.89 -14.77
N GLU A 12 3.68 -32.77 -14.01
CA GLU A 12 3.44 -31.63 -13.11
C GLU A 12 4.54 -31.50 -12.05
N HIS A 13 5.00 -32.63 -11.48
CA HIS A 13 6.11 -32.63 -10.53
C HIS A 13 7.42 -32.14 -11.16
N ILE A 14 7.72 -32.57 -12.39
CA ILE A 14 8.90 -32.10 -13.13
C ILE A 14 8.79 -30.58 -13.35
N LEU A 15 7.64 -30.07 -13.81
CA LEU A 15 7.44 -28.64 -14.03
C LEU A 15 7.64 -27.80 -12.76
N GLN A 16 7.24 -28.33 -11.59
CA GLN A 16 7.44 -27.66 -10.30
C GLN A 16 8.92 -27.56 -9.90
N GLN A 17 9.75 -28.49 -10.36
CA GLN A 17 11.18 -28.53 -10.03
C GLN A 17 12.07 -27.91 -11.12
N THR A 18 11.49 -27.58 -12.28
CA THR A 18 12.22 -27.04 -13.42
C THR A 18 12.54 -25.56 -13.18
N ALA A 19 13.78 -25.17 -13.48
CA ALA A 19 14.18 -23.77 -13.44
C ALA A 19 13.32 -22.90 -14.41
N ALA A 20 13.02 -21.66 -14.01
CA ALA A 20 12.18 -20.77 -14.80
C ALA A 20 12.71 -20.55 -16.23
N SER A 21 14.03 -20.60 -16.43
CA SER A 21 14.70 -20.48 -17.74
C SER A 21 14.35 -21.62 -18.70
N ASP A 22 14.11 -22.82 -18.19
CA ASP A 22 13.94 -24.03 -19.00
C ASP A 22 12.46 -24.36 -19.24
N LEU A 23 11.56 -23.80 -18.44
CA LEU A 23 10.11 -24.00 -18.54
C LEU A 23 9.55 -23.70 -19.95
N PRO A 24 9.91 -22.59 -20.65
CA PRO A 24 9.34 -22.28 -21.95
C PRO A 24 9.53 -23.40 -22.98
N ALA A 25 10.74 -23.97 -23.07
CA ALA A 25 11.05 -25.04 -24.00
C ALA A 25 10.28 -26.34 -23.69
N ILE A 26 10.12 -26.66 -22.42
CA ILE A 26 9.34 -27.81 -21.98
C ILE A 26 7.85 -27.62 -22.27
N LEU A 27 7.31 -26.43 -22.00
CA LEU A 27 5.90 -26.12 -22.23
C LEU A 27 5.54 -26.18 -23.72
N GLU A 28 6.42 -25.75 -24.61
CA GLU A 28 6.24 -25.87 -26.05
C GLU A 28 6.07 -27.34 -26.49
N ILE A 29 6.89 -28.24 -25.96
CA ILE A 29 6.77 -29.69 -26.22
C ILE A 29 5.45 -30.23 -25.68
N LEU A 30 5.07 -29.87 -24.44
CA LEU A 30 3.86 -30.35 -23.79
C LEU A 30 2.56 -29.81 -24.43
N GLN A 31 2.59 -28.67 -25.11
CA GLN A 31 1.46 -28.12 -25.87
C GLN A 31 1.14 -28.97 -27.11
N GLN A 32 2.14 -29.68 -27.66
CA GLN A 32 2.00 -30.56 -28.80
C GLN A 32 1.67 -32.02 -28.42
N ASP A 33 1.57 -32.33 -27.12
CA ASP A 33 1.20 -33.67 -26.64
C ASP A 33 -0.23 -34.05 -27.10
N PHE A 34 -0.43 -35.30 -27.48
CA PHE A 34 -1.74 -35.78 -27.94
C PHE A 34 -2.80 -35.83 -26.81
N ARG A 35 -2.37 -35.86 -25.57
CA ARG A 35 -3.26 -35.91 -24.38
C ARG A 35 -3.75 -34.54 -23.98
N LYS A 36 -5.06 -34.30 -24.02
CA LYS A 36 -5.69 -33.04 -23.66
C LYS A 36 -5.34 -32.58 -22.23
N ALA A 37 -5.19 -33.52 -21.29
CA ALA A 37 -4.81 -33.20 -19.91
C ALA A 37 -3.41 -32.59 -19.81
N VAL A 38 -2.44 -33.06 -20.63
CA VAL A 38 -1.09 -32.52 -20.69
C VAL A 38 -1.07 -31.13 -21.34
N GLN A 39 -1.82 -30.95 -22.44
CA GLN A 39 -1.99 -29.65 -23.06
C GLN A 39 -2.58 -28.61 -22.07
N ASN A 40 -3.61 -29.00 -21.31
CA ASN A 40 -4.23 -28.13 -20.31
C ASN A 40 -3.25 -27.76 -19.18
N LEU A 41 -2.41 -28.71 -18.76
CA LEU A 41 -1.35 -28.46 -17.78
C LEU A 41 -0.33 -27.45 -18.33
N ALA A 42 0.15 -27.64 -19.56
CA ALA A 42 1.06 -26.72 -20.20
C ALA A 42 0.47 -25.31 -20.31
N GLN A 43 -0.80 -25.17 -20.72
CA GLN A 43 -1.49 -23.88 -20.78
C GLN A 43 -1.63 -23.22 -19.40
N LYS A 44 -1.88 -24.00 -18.33
CA LYS A 44 -1.93 -23.49 -16.94
C LYS A 44 -0.58 -22.86 -16.56
N TYR A 45 0.52 -23.55 -16.81
CA TYR A 45 1.87 -23.06 -16.50
C TYR A 45 2.26 -21.86 -17.38
N GLN A 46 1.92 -21.91 -18.66
CA GLN A 46 2.14 -20.78 -19.59
C GLN A 46 1.47 -19.51 -19.07
N ARG A 47 0.18 -19.56 -18.70
CA ARG A 47 -0.56 -18.42 -18.15
C ARG A 47 0.03 -17.92 -16.83
N GLN A 48 0.53 -18.84 -16.02
CA GLN A 48 1.18 -18.48 -14.76
C GLN A 48 2.48 -17.73 -15.01
N MET A 49 3.31 -18.18 -15.95
CA MET A 49 4.55 -17.49 -16.34
C MET A 49 4.26 -16.09 -16.93
N GLU A 50 3.30 -16.00 -17.82
CA GLU A 50 2.89 -14.71 -18.42
C GLU A 50 2.41 -13.73 -17.34
N LYS A 51 1.64 -14.22 -16.34
CA LYS A 51 1.19 -13.42 -15.21
C LYS A 51 2.37 -12.95 -14.36
N GLN A 52 3.31 -13.83 -14.06
CA GLN A 52 4.51 -13.50 -13.27
C GLN A 52 5.39 -12.49 -13.99
N GLU A 53 5.63 -12.66 -15.29
CA GLU A 53 6.42 -11.73 -16.08
C GLU A 53 5.75 -10.35 -16.18
N LYS A 54 4.44 -10.32 -16.42
CA LYS A 54 3.68 -9.06 -16.41
C LYS A 54 3.78 -8.34 -15.06
N GLU A 55 3.72 -9.07 -13.98
CA GLU A 55 3.86 -8.51 -12.62
C GLU A 55 5.28 -8.01 -12.37
N ARG A 56 6.30 -8.75 -12.76
CA ARG A 56 7.70 -8.33 -12.69
C ARG A 56 7.95 -7.02 -13.44
N LEU A 57 7.42 -6.92 -14.68
CA LEU A 57 7.52 -5.70 -15.48
C LEU A 57 6.76 -4.53 -14.85
N ARG A 58 5.60 -4.79 -14.25
CA ARG A 58 4.82 -3.77 -13.54
C ARG A 58 5.57 -3.21 -12.34
N ILE A 59 6.17 -4.09 -11.52
CA ILE A 59 6.96 -3.66 -10.36
C ILE A 59 8.21 -2.90 -10.82
N ALA A 60 8.91 -3.40 -11.84
CA ALA A 60 10.06 -2.69 -12.42
C ALA A 60 9.68 -1.27 -12.88
N ALA A 61 8.51 -1.11 -13.52
CA ALA A 61 8.05 0.21 -13.93
C ALA A 61 7.71 1.14 -12.75
N MET A 62 7.45 0.62 -11.56
CA MET A 62 7.21 1.45 -10.37
C MET A 62 8.47 2.11 -9.82
N TRP A 63 9.67 1.68 -10.21
CA TRP A 63 10.93 2.29 -9.81
C TRP A 63 11.31 3.54 -10.61
N GLN A 64 10.55 3.89 -11.64
CA GLN A 64 10.89 4.97 -12.60
C GLN A 64 11.18 6.34 -11.96
N PHE A 65 10.51 6.68 -10.85
CA PHE A 65 10.68 7.98 -10.17
C PHE A 65 11.92 7.96 -9.28
N GLU A 66 12.14 6.87 -8.58
CA GLU A 66 13.32 6.64 -7.76
C GLU A 66 14.59 6.61 -8.63
N GLU A 67 14.56 5.88 -9.76
CA GLU A 67 15.64 5.84 -10.74
C GLU A 67 15.93 7.22 -11.35
N LYS A 68 14.89 7.97 -11.71
CA LYS A 68 15.01 9.35 -12.19
C LYS A 68 15.67 10.26 -11.15
N ALA A 69 15.27 10.17 -9.89
CA ALA A 69 15.87 10.96 -8.81
C ALA A 69 17.34 10.58 -8.61
N LYS A 70 17.68 9.28 -8.62
CA LYS A 70 19.08 8.79 -8.56
C LYS A 70 19.92 9.28 -9.72
N ALA A 71 19.39 9.26 -10.94
CA ALA A 71 20.08 9.77 -12.12
C ALA A 71 20.39 11.28 -12.00
N ASN A 72 19.63 12.03 -11.18
CA ASN A 72 19.87 13.42 -10.85
C ASN A 72 20.81 13.62 -9.64
N GLY A 73 21.41 12.54 -9.11
CA GLY A 73 22.43 12.59 -8.06
C GLY A 73 21.92 12.47 -6.63
N TYR A 74 20.60 12.23 -6.43
CA TYR A 74 20.06 11.96 -5.10
C TYR A 74 20.30 10.50 -4.70
N GLN A 75 20.55 10.27 -3.41
CA GLN A 75 20.88 8.95 -2.86
C GLN A 75 19.74 8.36 -2.01
N TRP A 76 19.12 9.18 -1.18
CA TRP A 76 18.12 8.76 -0.20
C TRP A 76 16.74 9.27 -0.58
N ILE A 77 16.06 8.54 -1.47
CA ILE A 77 14.76 8.92 -2.01
C ILE A 77 13.65 8.35 -1.10
N ALA A 78 12.90 9.22 -0.44
CA ALA A 78 11.75 8.83 0.35
C ALA A 78 10.45 8.95 -0.46
N GLY A 79 9.60 7.94 -0.41
CA GLY A 79 8.19 8.07 -0.79
C GLY A 79 7.32 8.37 0.42
N THR A 80 6.33 9.25 0.30
CA THR A 80 5.36 9.55 1.38
C THR A 80 3.93 9.57 0.86
N ASP A 81 3.01 9.05 1.67
CA ASP A 81 1.56 9.03 1.42
C ASP A 81 0.79 9.16 2.73
N GLU A 82 -0.47 9.60 2.65
CA GLU A 82 -1.37 9.73 3.79
C GLU A 82 -2.63 8.86 3.66
N VAL A 83 -3.19 8.49 4.80
CA VAL A 83 -4.47 7.79 4.94
C VAL A 83 -5.35 8.47 5.99
N GLY A 84 -6.65 8.34 5.83
CA GLY A 84 -7.58 8.85 6.85
C GLY A 84 -8.05 10.28 6.59
N ARG A 85 -8.08 10.77 5.36
CA ARG A 85 -8.64 12.10 5.04
C ARG A 85 -10.15 12.17 5.13
N GLY A 86 -10.85 11.13 4.64
CA GLY A 86 -12.31 11.11 4.55
C GLY A 86 -13.10 10.70 5.81
N PRO A 87 -12.54 9.96 6.78
CA PRO A 87 -13.23 9.58 8.01
C PRO A 87 -13.71 10.75 8.85
N LEU A 88 -14.81 10.52 9.61
CA LEU A 88 -15.37 11.45 10.61
C LEU A 88 -14.62 11.37 11.94
N ALA A 89 -13.84 10.32 12.17
CA ALA A 89 -13.16 10.07 13.43
C ALA A 89 -11.73 9.56 13.22
N GLY A 90 -10.88 9.85 14.20
CA GLY A 90 -9.48 9.44 14.25
C GLY A 90 -8.55 10.37 13.46
N PRO A 91 -7.23 10.18 13.63
CA PRO A 91 -6.21 11.03 13.01
C PRO A 91 -6.11 10.84 11.49
N VAL A 92 -5.49 11.78 10.82
CA VAL A 92 -4.82 11.52 9.54
C VAL A 92 -3.42 11.00 9.84
N VAL A 93 -3.04 9.93 9.15
CA VAL A 93 -1.76 9.24 9.34
C VAL A 93 -0.99 9.29 8.03
N ALA A 94 0.29 9.61 8.09
CA ALA A 94 1.19 9.50 6.95
C ALA A 94 2.39 8.61 7.30
N ALA A 95 2.97 8.00 6.30
CA ALA A 95 4.24 7.32 6.41
C ALA A 95 5.24 7.85 5.39
N ALA A 96 6.51 7.66 5.68
CA ALA A 96 7.61 7.87 4.75
C ALA A 96 8.49 6.63 4.71
N VAL A 97 8.98 6.23 3.53
CA VAL A 97 9.79 5.03 3.32
C VAL A 97 10.92 5.30 2.35
N ILE A 98 12.14 4.88 2.72
CA ILE A 98 13.30 4.79 1.83
C ILE A 98 13.58 3.32 1.59
N LEU A 99 13.52 2.88 0.34
CA LEU A 99 13.79 1.50 -0.06
C LEU A 99 15.20 1.34 -0.64
N PRO A 100 15.88 0.20 -0.42
CA PRO A 100 17.06 -0.16 -1.18
C PRO A 100 16.65 -0.58 -2.61
N GLU A 101 17.61 -0.53 -3.55
CA GLU A 101 17.36 -0.83 -4.98
C GLU A 101 16.94 -2.29 -5.23
N ASP A 102 17.36 -3.18 -4.37
CA ASP A 102 17.09 -4.61 -4.41
C ASP A 102 15.90 -5.05 -3.55
N ALA A 103 15.05 -4.11 -3.12
CA ALA A 103 13.86 -4.44 -2.36
C ALA A 103 12.91 -5.35 -3.16
N GLU A 104 12.62 -6.52 -2.60
CA GLU A 104 11.69 -7.49 -3.15
C GLU A 104 10.32 -7.37 -2.48
N LEU A 105 9.41 -6.64 -3.12
CA LEU A 105 8.04 -6.41 -2.65
C LEU A 105 7.04 -6.99 -3.65
N PRO A 106 6.84 -8.31 -3.66
CA PRO A 106 5.95 -8.98 -4.62
C PRO A 106 4.50 -8.50 -4.42
N GLU A 107 3.79 -8.33 -5.52
CA GLU A 107 2.38 -7.91 -5.55
C GLU A 107 2.09 -6.54 -4.91
N ILE A 108 3.13 -5.73 -4.61
CA ILE A 108 2.92 -4.36 -4.11
C ILE A 108 2.09 -3.54 -5.10
N LYS A 109 1.07 -2.87 -4.60
CA LYS A 109 0.14 -2.02 -5.37
C LYS A 109 -0.63 -1.12 -4.42
N ASP A 110 -1.48 -0.24 -4.96
CA ASP A 110 -2.44 0.57 -4.22
C ASP A 110 -3.05 -0.22 -3.04
N SER A 111 -2.87 0.30 -1.83
CA SER A 111 -3.25 -0.36 -0.58
C SER A 111 -4.75 -0.72 -0.51
N LYS A 112 -5.60 0.03 -1.23
CA LYS A 112 -7.06 -0.20 -1.32
C LYS A 112 -7.43 -1.42 -2.18
N LYS A 113 -6.50 -1.89 -3.04
CA LYS A 113 -6.68 -3.08 -3.89
C LYS A 113 -6.15 -4.36 -3.25
N LEU A 114 -5.55 -4.25 -2.08
CA LEU A 114 -5.03 -5.36 -1.31
C LEU A 114 -6.06 -5.81 -0.27
N THR A 115 -6.12 -7.11 -0.01
CA THR A 115 -6.81 -7.62 1.19
C THR A 115 -6.03 -7.24 2.44
N GLU A 116 -6.67 -7.23 3.60
CA GLU A 116 -6.02 -6.97 4.88
C GLU A 116 -4.80 -7.87 5.09
N LYS A 117 -4.95 -9.18 4.91
CA LYS A 117 -3.85 -10.16 5.02
C LYS A 117 -2.67 -9.85 4.08
N GLN A 118 -2.94 -9.37 2.86
CA GLN A 118 -1.87 -8.96 1.93
C GLN A 118 -1.18 -7.69 2.41
N ARG A 119 -1.94 -6.70 2.94
CA ARG A 119 -1.37 -5.47 3.51
C ARG A 119 -0.47 -5.76 4.69
N GLU A 120 -0.94 -6.59 5.64
CA GLU A 120 -0.16 -7.01 6.81
C GLU A 120 1.15 -7.70 6.42
N HIS A 121 1.08 -8.61 5.44
CA HIS A 121 2.27 -9.29 4.93
C HIS A 121 3.26 -8.31 4.30
N LEU A 122 2.77 -7.41 3.43
CA LEU A 122 3.62 -6.39 2.79
C LEU A 122 4.18 -5.37 3.79
N ASP A 123 3.40 -4.95 4.79
CA ASP A 123 3.88 -4.08 5.87
C ASP A 123 5.09 -4.69 6.57
N GLY A 124 5.01 -5.98 6.93
CA GLY A 124 6.13 -6.71 7.52
C GLY A 124 7.35 -6.77 6.60
N LEU A 125 7.16 -7.07 5.31
CA LEU A 125 8.25 -7.11 4.33
C LEU A 125 8.88 -5.74 4.11
N ILE A 126 8.07 -4.69 3.99
CA ILE A 126 8.56 -3.31 3.80
C ILE A 126 9.41 -2.89 5.00
N LYS A 127 8.91 -3.08 6.22
CA LYS A 127 9.63 -2.71 7.45
C LYS A 127 10.93 -3.49 7.64
N GLN A 128 10.99 -4.73 7.17
CA GLN A 128 12.20 -5.56 7.23
C GLN A 128 13.25 -5.12 6.20
N GLN A 129 12.84 -4.68 5.01
CA GLN A 129 13.76 -4.40 3.90
C GLN A 129 14.11 -2.91 3.77
N ALA A 130 13.24 -2.00 4.24
CA ALA A 130 13.46 -0.56 4.12
C ALA A 130 14.75 -0.10 4.82
N ILE A 131 15.49 0.80 4.19
CA ILE A 131 16.63 1.52 4.79
C ILE A 131 16.15 2.36 5.97
N ALA A 132 15.01 3.03 5.79
CA ALA A 132 14.31 3.75 6.85
C ALA A 132 12.81 3.81 6.54
N TRP A 133 12.02 3.84 7.60
CA TRP A 133 10.60 4.15 7.53
C TRP A 133 10.17 4.90 8.80
N ALA A 134 9.16 5.73 8.67
CA ALA A 134 8.58 6.45 9.80
C ALA A 134 7.08 6.68 9.57
N ILE A 135 6.35 6.85 10.66
CA ILE A 135 4.93 7.14 10.69
C ILE A 135 4.73 8.44 11.47
N ALA A 136 3.78 9.24 11.05
CA ALA A 136 3.36 10.42 11.79
C ALA A 136 1.84 10.56 11.76
N GLU A 137 1.30 11.06 12.86
CA GLU A 137 -0.11 11.34 13.04
C GLU A 137 -0.36 12.84 13.21
N VAL A 138 -1.51 13.28 12.73
CA VAL A 138 -2.09 14.57 13.09
C VAL A 138 -3.50 14.30 13.58
N ASP A 139 -3.75 14.69 14.81
CA ASP A 139 -4.99 14.42 15.55
C ASP A 139 -6.21 15.20 15.02
N GLU A 140 -7.39 14.79 15.45
CA GLU A 140 -8.66 15.36 15.06
C GLU A 140 -8.81 16.83 15.46
N LYS A 141 -8.22 17.25 16.58
CA LYS A 141 -8.26 18.65 17.03
C LYS A 141 -7.44 19.55 16.12
N THR A 142 -6.26 19.08 15.73
CA THR A 142 -5.41 19.77 14.76
C THR A 142 -6.09 19.80 13.38
N ILE A 143 -6.72 18.69 12.95
CA ILE A 143 -7.50 18.65 11.71
C ILE A 143 -8.61 19.71 11.73
N ASP A 144 -9.36 19.81 12.82
CA ASP A 144 -10.42 20.80 12.98
C ASP A 144 -9.89 22.25 12.99
N ALA A 145 -8.68 22.46 13.48
CA ALA A 145 -8.06 23.79 13.53
C ALA A 145 -7.49 24.25 12.19
N ILE A 146 -6.83 23.36 11.42
CA ILE A 146 -6.08 23.77 10.21
C ILE A 146 -6.66 23.21 8.91
N ASN A 147 -7.74 22.46 8.94
CA ASN A 147 -8.38 21.67 7.89
C ASN A 147 -7.59 20.41 7.48
N ILE A 148 -8.30 19.49 6.80
CA ILE A 148 -7.74 18.18 6.43
C ILE A 148 -6.61 18.26 5.39
N LEU A 149 -6.62 19.23 4.49
CA LEU A 149 -5.56 19.38 3.49
C LEU A 149 -4.23 19.73 4.17
N GLU A 150 -4.24 20.73 5.03
CA GLU A 150 -3.04 21.17 5.77
C GLU A 150 -2.60 20.12 6.80
N ALA A 151 -3.54 19.42 7.43
CA ALA A 151 -3.24 18.32 8.34
C ALA A 151 -2.57 17.12 7.63
N SER A 152 -3.03 16.77 6.41
CA SER A 152 -2.39 15.74 5.58
C SER A 152 -0.97 16.13 5.20
N ARG A 153 -0.76 17.37 4.76
CA ARG A 153 0.56 17.92 4.44
C ARG A 153 1.50 17.88 5.64
N LEU A 154 0.99 18.29 6.81
CA LEU A 154 1.74 18.24 8.06
C LEU A 154 2.11 16.81 8.48
N ALA A 155 1.20 15.86 8.31
CA ALA A 155 1.47 14.46 8.60
C ALA A 155 2.60 13.90 7.69
N MET A 156 2.54 14.17 6.39
CA MET A 156 3.59 13.77 5.45
C MET A 156 4.94 14.45 5.77
N GLN A 157 4.94 15.76 6.08
CA GLN A 157 6.16 16.46 6.50
C GLN A 157 6.78 15.81 7.73
N LYS A 158 5.96 15.55 8.78
CA LYS A 158 6.43 14.92 10.02
C LYS A 158 6.97 13.52 9.80
N SER A 159 6.33 12.71 8.93
CA SER A 159 6.82 11.37 8.62
C SER A 159 8.19 11.39 7.93
N VAL A 160 8.41 12.32 7.00
CA VAL A 160 9.71 12.51 6.35
C VAL A 160 10.78 12.98 7.35
N GLN A 161 10.45 13.91 8.24
CA GLN A 161 11.37 14.42 9.26
C GLN A 161 11.72 13.37 10.33
N ALA A 162 10.85 12.40 10.56
CA ALA A 162 11.05 11.33 11.56
C ALA A 162 11.89 10.15 11.02
N LEU A 163 12.28 10.14 9.75
CA LEU A 163 13.14 9.11 9.19
C LEU A 163 14.51 9.08 9.89
N GLN A 164 14.95 7.90 10.35
CA GLN A 164 16.26 7.75 10.99
C GLN A 164 17.41 7.96 10.00
N GLN A 165 17.27 7.50 8.77
CA GLN A 165 18.11 7.90 7.64
C GLN A 165 17.44 9.10 6.98
N PRO A 166 18.00 10.33 7.05
CA PRO A 166 17.44 11.50 6.39
C PRO A 166 17.36 11.31 4.88
N ALA A 167 16.22 11.69 4.30
CA ALA A 167 16.06 11.76 2.85
C ALA A 167 16.78 12.99 2.27
N ASP A 168 17.26 12.88 1.03
CA ASP A 168 17.76 14.00 0.22
C ASP A 168 16.83 14.37 -0.95
N PHE A 169 15.82 13.50 -1.23
CA PHE A 169 14.74 13.75 -2.18
C PHE A 169 13.46 13.08 -1.70
N VAL A 170 12.29 13.71 -1.98
CA VAL A 170 10.98 13.19 -1.55
C VAL A 170 10.01 13.06 -2.72
N LEU A 171 9.48 11.87 -2.91
CA LEU A 171 8.33 11.59 -3.77
C LEU A 171 7.05 11.70 -2.92
N VAL A 172 6.14 12.58 -3.33
CA VAL A 172 4.91 12.89 -2.58
C VAL A 172 3.71 12.39 -3.35
N ASP A 173 2.82 11.60 -2.73
CA ASP A 173 1.56 11.25 -3.40
C ASP A 173 0.69 12.48 -3.66
N GLY A 174 0.05 12.50 -4.84
CA GLY A 174 -0.93 13.52 -5.21
C GLY A 174 -0.34 14.86 -5.61
N LEU A 175 -0.54 15.89 -4.80
CA LEU A 175 -0.17 17.29 -5.10
C LEU A 175 1.10 17.72 -4.36
N PRO A 176 1.81 18.75 -4.86
CA PRO A 176 2.98 19.30 -4.17
C PRO A 176 2.68 19.67 -2.72
N ASN A 177 3.60 19.29 -1.83
CA ASN A 177 3.51 19.64 -0.41
C ASN A 177 4.52 20.75 -0.07
N PRO A 178 4.06 22.02 0.04
CA PRO A 178 4.95 23.15 0.31
C PRO A 178 5.57 23.12 1.71
N GLN A 179 5.10 22.26 2.62
CA GLN A 179 5.68 22.09 3.96
C GLN A 179 6.93 21.18 3.93
N ILE A 180 7.15 20.42 2.85
CA ILE A 180 8.39 19.65 2.65
C ILE A 180 9.40 20.57 1.99
N THR A 181 10.46 20.92 2.72
CA THR A 181 11.51 21.87 2.27
C THR A 181 12.62 21.19 1.47
N LEU A 182 12.67 19.85 1.48
CA LEU A 182 13.61 19.08 0.65
C LEU A 182 13.21 19.12 -0.83
N PRO A 183 14.16 18.92 -1.74
CA PRO A 183 13.87 18.65 -3.14
C PRO A 183 12.80 17.56 -3.25
N SER A 184 11.74 17.80 -4.01
CA SER A 184 10.61 16.88 -4.06
C SER A 184 9.90 16.89 -5.41
N GLU A 185 9.25 15.77 -5.73
CA GLU A 185 8.37 15.62 -6.89
C GLU A 185 7.02 15.07 -6.44
N ALA A 186 5.94 15.74 -6.87
CA ALA A 186 4.59 15.24 -6.64
C ALA A 186 4.20 14.25 -7.75
N VAL A 187 3.72 13.10 -7.35
CA VAL A 187 3.32 12.02 -8.25
C VAL A 187 1.84 11.75 -8.12
N VAL A 188 1.05 12.19 -9.09
CA VAL A 188 -0.39 11.93 -9.10
C VAL A 188 -0.67 10.43 -9.18
N LYS A 189 -1.44 9.89 -8.23
CA LYS A 189 -1.65 8.44 -8.02
C LYS A 189 -0.32 7.72 -7.82
N GLY A 190 0.54 8.28 -6.98
CA GLY A 190 1.87 7.77 -6.71
C GLY A 190 1.86 6.35 -6.12
N ASP A 191 0.85 6.03 -5.33
CA ASP A 191 0.58 4.70 -4.78
C ASP A 191 0.46 3.56 -5.83
N ASN A 192 0.22 3.90 -7.09
CA ASN A 192 0.22 2.98 -8.22
C ASN A 192 1.45 3.11 -9.14
N ARG A 193 2.33 4.10 -8.94
CA ARG A 193 3.35 4.51 -9.91
C ARG A 193 4.76 4.57 -9.34
N SER A 194 4.93 4.78 -8.05
CA SER A 194 6.20 4.79 -7.32
C SER A 194 6.17 3.71 -6.25
N ILE A 195 7.23 2.93 -6.17
CA ILE A 195 7.31 1.82 -5.23
C ILE A 195 7.44 2.30 -3.79
N SER A 196 8.19 3.39 -3.55
CA SER A 196 8.36 3.95 -2.21
C SER A 196 7.08 4.65 -1.71
N ILE A 197 6.31 5.31 -2.59
CA ILE A 197 4.99 5.85 -2.22
C ILE A 197 4.01 4.71 -1.91
N ALA A 198 3.97 3.65 -2.75
CA ALA A 198 3.13 2.49 -2.48
C ALA A 198 3.47 1.80 -1.14
N ALA A 199 4.76 1.71 -0.81
CA ALA A 199 5.21 1.19 0.47
C ALA A 199 4.74 2.07 1.64
N ALA A 200 4.86 3.39 1.52
CA ALA A 200 4.37 4.34 2.51
C ALA A 200 2.84 4.23 2.70
N ALA A 201 2.08 4.16 1.60
CA ALA A 201 0.62 3.95 1.61
C ALA A 201 0.20 2.71 2.42
N ILE A 202 0.93 1.60 2.25
CA ILE A 202 0.65 0.34 2.96
C ILE A 202 0.95 0.49 4.44
N ILE A 203 2.12 1.01 4.83
CA ILE A 203 2.49 1.22 6.25
C ILE A 203 1.48 2.14 6.94
N ALA A 204 1.15 3.27 6.32
CA ALA A 204 0.19 4.21 6.89
C ALA A 204 -1.19 3.57 7.05
N LYS A 205 -1.64 2.77 6.06
CA LYS A 205 -2.94 2.10 6.10
C LYS A 205 -3.01 1.03 7.18
N VAL A 206 -2.01 0.16 7.28
CA VAL A 206 -1.96 -0.90 8.31
C VAL A 206 -1.96 -0.27 9.70
N TYR A 207 -1.09 0.70 9.92
CA TYR A 207 -1.02 1.40 11.20
C TYR A 207 -2.35 2.04 11.60
N ARG A 208 -2.99 2.78 10.67
CA ARG A 208 -4.26 3.44 10.98
C ARG A 208 -5.40 2.45 11.21
N ASP A 209 -5.43 1.34 10.47
CA ASP A 209 -6.46 0.32 10.66
C ASP A 209 -6.36 -0.29 12.06
N HIS A 210 -5.15 -0.62 12.54
CA HIS A 210 -4.93 -1.10 13.92
C HIS A 210 -5.32 -0.05 14.97
N LEU A 211 -4.95 1.21 14.75
CA LEU A 211 -5.33 2.29 15.66
C LEU A 211 -6.86 2.43 15.78
N MET A 212 -7.59 2.27 14.67
CA MET A 212 -9.05 2.32 14.70
C MET A 212 -9.67 1.09 15.40
N ASP A 213 -9.00 -0.08 15.38
CA ASP A 213 -9.42 -1.26 16.15
C ASP A 213 -9.20 -1.05 17.66
N GLU A 214 -8.17 -0.30 18.05
CA GLU A 214 -7.95 0.12 19.43
C GLU A 214 -9.01 1.13 19.88
N TYR A 215 -9.35 2.08 19.04
CA TYR A 215 -10.41 3.05 19.32
C TYR A 215 -11.81 2.40 19.40
N ASP A 216 -12.07 1.32 18.65
CA ASP A 216 -13.32 0.56 18.77
C ASP A 216 -13.50 -0.04 20.17
N ARG A 217 -12.38 -0.53 20.75
CA ARG A 217 -12.37 -1.04 22.14
C ARG A 217 -12.55 0.07 23.18
N GLN A 218 -11.95 1.24 22.91
CA GLN A 218 -12.01 2.39 23.83
C GLN A 218 -13.35 3.13 23.76
N TYR A 219 -13.98 3.16 22.59
CA TYR A 219 -15.25 3.84 22.32
C TYR A 219 -16.24 2.87 21.68
N PRO A 220 -16.80 1.93 22.43
CA PRO A 220 -17.69 0.91 21.88
C PRO A 220 -18.99 1.54 21.34
N GLY A 221 -19.56 0.92 20.30
CA GLY A 221 -20.82 1.33 19.67
C GLY A 221 -20.65 2.15 18.39
N TYR A 222 -19.53 2.82 18.17
CA TYR A 222 -19.28 3.58 16.93
C TYR A 222 -18.88 2.67 15.76
N GLY A 223 -18.48 1.41 16.01
CA GLY A 223 -18.14 0.42 15.01
C GLY A 223 -16.82 0.72 14.27
N PHE A 224 -15.85 1.35 14.94
CA PHE A 224 -14.60 1.78 14.34
C PHE A 224 -13.76 0.63 13.77
N ALA A 225 -13.86 -0.57 14.34
CA ALA A 225 -13.20 -1.75 13.79
C ALA A 225 -13.69 -2.10 12.38
N ALA A 226 -14.99 -1.90 12.10
CA ALA A 226 -15.58 -2.18 10.80
C ALA A 226 -15.45 -0.99 9.84
N ASN A 227 -15.87 0.20 10.29
CA ASN A 227 -16.00 1.37 9.44
C ASN A 227 -14.73 2.24 9.36
N LYS A 228 -13.72 1.97 10.22
CA LYS A 228 -12.44 2.72 10.30
C LYS A 228 -12.64 4.25 10.41
N GLY A 229 -13.78 4.66 11.01
CA GLY A 229 -14.17 6.05 11.19
C GLY A 229 -14.88 6.69 9.99
N TYR A 230 -15.10 5.96 8.89
CA TYR A 230 -15.83 6.45 7.73
C TYR A 230 -17.33 6.65 8.00
N PRO A 231 -17.99 7.56 7.27
CA PRO A 231 -19.41 7.91 7.47
C PRO A 231 -20.35 6.83 6.92
N THR A 232 -20.33 5.62 7.49
CA THR A 232 -21.34 4.61 7.20
C THR A 232 -22.68 4.99 7.83
N ALA A 233 -23.77 4.44 7.33
CA ALA A 233 -25.11 4.71 7.86
C ALA A 233 -25.19 4.40 9.35
N GLU A 234 -24.61 3.28 9.79
CA GLU A 234 -24.57 2.85 11.19
C GLU A 234 -23.76 3.82 12.04
N HIS A 235 -22.58 4.28 11.56
CA HIS A 235 -21.74 5.23 12.27
C HIS A 235 -22.46 6.57 12.45
N ILE A 236 -23.08 7.10 11.39
CA ILE A 236 -23.84 8.35 11.45
C ILE A 236 -25.03 8.23 12.39
N ALA A 237 -25.80 7.12 12.33
CA ALA A 237 -26.93 6.88 13.21
C ALA A 237 -26.49 6.88 14.67
N TYR A 238 -25.46 6.13 15.02
CA TYR A 238 -24.96 6.05 16.39
C TYR A 238 -24.45 7.39 16.92
N VAL A 239 -23.66 8.13 16.11
CA VAL A 239 -23.18 9.47 16.48
C VAL A 239 -24.35 10.45 16.70
N THR A 240 -25.42 10.34 15.92
CA THR A 240 -26.59 11.20 16.06
C THR A 240 -27.35 10.92 17.37
N GLU A 241 -27.42 9.66 17.78
CA GLU A 241 -28.10 9.22 19.02
C GLU A 241 -27.22 9.44 20.25
N ALA A 242 -26.02 8.89 20.27
CA ALA A 242 -25.13 8.87 21.42
C ALA A 242 -24.26 10.15 21.55
N GLY A 243 -24.16 10.93 20.49
CA GLY A 243 -23.23 12.06 20.39
C GLY A 243 -21.83 11.66 19.90
N PRO A 244 -20.98 12.63 19.59
CA PRO A 244 -19.60 12.38 19.16
C PRO A 244 -18.71 12.01 20.36
N CYS A 245 -17.79 11.07 20.19
CA CYS A 245 -16.72 10.79 21.14
C CYS A 245 -15.48 11.69 20.89
N PRO A 246 -14.47 11.71 21.78
CA PRO A 246 -13.33 12.64 21.72
C PRO A 246 -12.52 12.62 20.43
N ILE A 247 -12.52 11.52 19.69
CA ILE A 247 -11.75 11.39 18.43
C ILE A 247 -12.53 11.81 17.18
N HIS A 248 -13.75 12.39 17.33
CA HIS A 248 -14.50 12.88 16.19
C HIS A 248 -14.04 14.25 15.72
N ARG A 249 -14.08 14.46 14.40
CA ARG A 249 -13.71 15.71 13.72
C ARG A 249 -14.95 16.60 13.59
N MET A 250 -15.08 17.54 14.49
CA MET A 250 -16.29 18.36 14.65
C MET A 250 -16.56 19.31 13.48
N THR A 251 -15.58 19.59 12.64
CA THR A 251 -15.74 20.41 11.44
C THR A 251 -16.22 19.62 10.21
N PHE A 252 -16.25 18.27 10.29
CA PHE A 252 -16.67 17.42 9.17
C PHE A 252 -18.19 17.24 9.14
N ARG A 253 -18.80 17.25 7.93
CA ARG A 253 -20.21 16.89 7.78
C ARG A 253 -20.41 15.38 7.96
N PRO A 254 -21.50 14.94 8.63
CA PRO A 254 -22.58 15.76 9.18
C PRO A 254 -22.35 16.32 10.58
N LEU A 255 -21.23 16.03 11.26
CA LEU A 255 -20.97 16.42 12.65
C LEU A 255 -21.03 17.95 12.88
N SER A 256 -20.55 18.74 11.92
CA SER A 256 -20.60 20.20 11.98
C SER A 256 -22.01 20.80 11.96
N GLU A 257 -23.01 19.98 11.60
CA GLU A 257 -24.42 20.35 11.53
C GLU A 257 -25.23 19.84 12.73
N LEU A 258 -24.63 19.05 13.62
CA LEU A 258 -25.29 18.56 14.84
C LEU A 258 -25.47 19.71 15.84
N PRO A 259 -26.61 19.74 16.58
CA PRO A 259 -26.82 20.71 17.64
C PRO A 259 -25.67 20.66 18.67
N LYS A 260 -25.07 21.79 18.95
CA LYS A 260 -24.10 21.90 20.05
C LYS A 260 -24.87 21.68 21.36
N LYS A 261 -24.63 20.56 22.02
CA LYS A 261 -25.16 20.29 23.36
C LYS A 261 -24.43 21.13 24.40
#